data_47e1e1022c207da232ff2279db8e552c
#
_entry.id   47e1e1022c207da232ff2279db8e552c
#
_cell.length_a   1.000
_cell.length_b   1.000
_cell.length_c   1.000
_cell.angle_alpha   90.00
_cell.angle_beta   90.00
_cell.angle_gamma   90.00
#
_symmetry.space_group_name_H-M   'P 1'
#
loop_
_entity.id
_entity.type
_entity.pdbx_description
1 polymer ?
#
loop_
_entity_poly.entity_id
_entity_poly.type
_entity_poly.pdbx_seq_one_letter_code
_entity_poly.pdbx_strand_id
1 'polypeptide(L)'
;MYIERIGQGPDLVLLHGWGLNSAVWQEIVPLLEPYYTLHLVDLPGFGFSQHTIVESADLSLWSEAVLPHLPAQFNLLGWSMGGLIALRMALDNPSRVTRLILTGSSPCFLQQDNWPGIRADV
;
A
#
# COMPACT_ATOMS: atom_id res chain seq x y z
N MET A 1 -9.59 10.98 -1.87
CA MET A 1 -8.31 10.21 -1.98
C MET A 1 -7.29 10.99 -2.78
N TYR A 2 -6.09 11.05 -2.29
CA TYR A 2 -4.98 11.68 -3.01
C TYR A 2 -4.01 10.62 -3.53
N ILE A 3 -3.75 10.68 -4.82
CA ILE A 3 -2.79 9.80 -5.51
C ILE A 3 -2.00 10.68 -6.48
N GLU A 4 -0.69 10.73 -6.32
CA GLU A 4 0.20 11.37 -7.28
C GLU A 4 0.64 10.35 -8.32
N ARG A 5 0.55 10.73 -9.58
CA ARG A 5 0.99 9.87 -10.69
C ARG A 5 2.17 10.50 -11.40
N ILE A 6 3.24 9.72 -11.56
CA ILE A 6 4.48 10.18 -12.18
C ILE A 6 5.16 9.04 -12.91
N GLY A 7 5.84 9.36 -14.00
CA GLY A 7 6.60 8.38 -14.75
C GLY A 7 5.87 7.83 -15.97
N GLN A 8 6.46 6.79 -16.57
CA GLN A 8 5.92 6.15 -17.77
C GLN A 8 6.29 4.67 -17.77
N GLY A 9 5.42 3.85 -18.33
CA GLY A 9 5.58 2.40 -18.38
C GLY A 9 4.47 1.66 -17.64
N PRO A 10 4.67 0.38 -17.32
CA PRO A 10 3.69 -0.40 -16.58
C PRO A 10 3.33 0.26 -15.23
N ASP A 11 2.09 0.08 -14.81
CA ASP A 11 1.60 0.68 -13.57
C ASP A 11 2.18 0.00 -12.34
N LEU A 12 2.72 0.80 -11.41
CA LEU A 12 3.21 0.37 -10.11
C LEU A 12 2.59 1.24 -9.03
N VAL A 13 1.82 0.64 -8.15
CA VAL A 13 1.15 1.30 -7.02
C VAL A 13 1.98 1.11 -5.76
N LEU A 14 2.23 2.19 -5.02
CA LEU A 14 3.03 2.18 -3.80
C LEU A 14 2.19 2.61 -2.60
N LEU A 15 2.14 1.75 -1.58
CA LEU A 15 1.40 1.97 -0.33
C LEU A 15 2.37 2.13 0.84
N HIS A 16 2.35 3.29 1.49
CA HIS A 16 3.26 3.65 2.58
C HIS A 16 2.89 3.01 3.93
N GLY A 17 3.75 3.18 4.93
CA GLY A 17 3.53 2.71 6.29
C GLY A 17 2.68 3.65 7.14
N TRP A 18 2.33 3.18 8.35
CA TRP A 18 1.53 3.91 9.32
C TRP A 18 2.16 5.23 9.70
N GLY A 19 1.32 6.26 9.78
CA GLY A 19 1.74 7.59 10.26
C GLY A 19 2.54 8.39 9.25
N LEU A 20 2.70 7.89 8.01
CA LEU A 20 3.50 8.50 6.97
C LEU A 20 2.60 8.93 5.81
N ASN A 21 3.21 9.19 4.66
CA ASN A 21 2.52 9.52 3.42
C ASN A 21 3.42 9.18 2.24
N SER A 22 2.97 9.48 1.03
CA SER A 22 3.68 9.12 -0.19
C SER A 22 5.06 9.78 -0.34
N ALA A 23 5.38 10.80 0.42
CA ALA A 23 6.70 11.46 0.37
C ALA A 23 7.84 10.51 0.79
N VAL A 24 7.53 9.41 1.48
CA VAL A 24 8.56 8.40 1.83
C VAL A 24 9.23 7.79 0.60
N TRP A 25 8.60 7.85 -0.56
CA TRP A 25 9.10 7.27 -1.79
C TRP A 25 9.97 8.23 -2.60
N GLN A 26 10.12 9.48 -2.18
CA GLN A 26 10.77 10.52 -2.99
C GLN A 26 12.18 10.17 -3.46
N GLU A 27 12.94 9.40 -2.67
CA GLU A 27 14.31 9.03 -3.05
C GLU A 27 14.36 7.94 -4.12
N ILE A 28 13.35 7.08 -4.19
CA ILE A 28 13.31 6.01 -5.19
C ILE A 28 12.54 6.39 -6.45
N VAL A 29 11.71 7.44 -6.39
CA VAL A 29 10.93 7.89 -7.55
C VAL A 29 11.82 8.15 -8.78
N PRO A 30 12.93 8.91 -8.69
CA PRO A 30 13.78 9.14 -9.86
C PRO A 30 14.38 7.87 -10.47
N LEU A 31 14.53 6.82 -9.67
CA LEU A 31 15.08 5.54 -10.11
C LEU A 31 14.04 4.69 -10.84
N LEU A 32 12.76 4.87 -10.52
CA LEU A 32 11.68 4.04 -11.04
C LEU A 32 10.86 4.73 -12.12
N GLU A 33 10.71 6.05 -12.07
CA GLU A 33 9.84 6.78 -12.98
C GLU A 33 10.19 6.62 -14.48
N PRO A 34 11.45 6.35 -14.89
CA PRO A 34 11.73 6.09 -16.31
C PRO A 34 11.14 4.77 -16.82
N TYR A 35 10.83 3.83 -15.89
CA TYR A 35 10.44 2.47 -16.23
C TYR A 35 9.01 2.12 -15.86
N TYR A 36 8.39 2.88 -14.97
CA TYR A 36 7.04 2.62 -14.45
C TYR A 36 6.23 3.90 -14.36
N THR A 37 4.92 3.76 -14.54
CA THR A 37 3.97 4.78 -14.11
C THR A 37 3.71 4.53 -12.63
N LEU A 38 4.20 5.41 -11.78
CA LEU A 38 4.08 5.28 -10.32
C LEU A 38 2.78 5.93 -9.84
N HIS A 39 2.03 5.20 -9.04
CA HIS A 39 0.84 5.70 -8.35
C HIS A 39 1.18 5.78 -6.86
N LEU A 40 1.53 6.98 -6.41
CA LEU A 40 1.94 7.24 -5.03
C LEU A 40 0.70 7.58 -4.22
N VAL A 41 0.21 6.62 -3.45
CA VAL A 41 -1.05 6.72 -2.71
C VAL A 41 -0.78 7.30 -1.33
N ASP A 42 -1.50 8.37 -0.97
CA ASP A 42 -1.67 8.74 0.42
C ASP A 42 -2.85 7.93 0.96
N LEU A 43 -2.56 6.99 1.86
CA LEU A 43 -3.58 6.10 2.43
C LEU A 43 -4.66 6.90 3.17
N PRO A 44 -5.90 6.36 3.26
CA PRO A 44 -6.98 7.04 3.98
C PRO A 44 -6.55 7.53 5.37
N GLY A 45 -6.83 8.80 5.67
CA GLY A 45 -6.48 9.44 6.92
C GLY A 45 -5.07 10.03 7.00
N PHE A 46 -4.23 9.83 5.98
CA PHE A 46 -2.84 10.30 5.97
C PHE A 46 -2.59 11.26 4.80
N GLY A 47 -1.57 12.12 4.98
CA GLY A 47 -1.17 13.07 3.96
C GLY A 47 -2.33 13.90 3.43
N PHE A 48 -2.43 14.01 2.13
CA PHE A 48 -3.53 14.74 1.48
C PHE A 48 -4.84 13.92 1.38
N SER A 49 -4.85 12.68 1.92
CA SER A 49 -6.07 11.88 2.06
C SER A 49 -6.64 11.97 3.48
N GLN A 50 -6.31 13.00 4.25
CA GLN A 50 -6.70 13.14 5.66
C GLN A 50 -8.22 13.18 5.88
N HIS A 51 -8.99 13.57 4.88
CA HIS A 51 -10.46 13.62 4.95
C HIS A 51 -11.14 12.32 4.47
N THR A 52 -10.38 11.38 3.97
CA THR A 52 -10.86 10.05 3.63
C THR A 52 -10.71 9.16 4.84
N ILE A 53 -11.80 8.85 5.52
CA ILE A 53 -11.77 8.14 6.80
C ILE A 53 -12.21 6.70 6.62
N VAL A 54 -11.40 5.76 7.16
CA VAL A 54 -11.77 4.36 7.33
C VAL A 54 -11.73 4.05 8.83
N GLU A 55 -12.88 4.01 9.45
CA GLU A 55 -13.02 3.79 10.90
C GLU A 55 -13.10 2.30 11.23
N SER A 56 -12.14 1.53 10.77
CA SER A 56 -12.13 0.08 10.98
C SER A 56 -10.71 -0.45 10.93
N ALA A 57 -10.48 -1.54 11.67
CA ALA A 57 -9.24 -2.31 11.56
C ALA A 57 -9.33 -3.37 10.44
N ASP A 58 -10.46 -3.48 9.76
CA ASP A 58 -10.65 -4.40 8.64
C ASP A 58 -9.88 -3.91 7.41
N LEU A 59 -8.83 -4.64 7.05
CA LEU A 59 -7.95 -4.29 5.94
C LEU A 59 -8.67 -4.28 4.58
N SER A 60 -9.74 -5.06 4.43
CA SER A 60 -10.51 -5.06 3.19
C SER A 60 -11.17 -3.71 2.94
N LEU A 61 -11.60 -3.00 3.98
CA LEU A 61 -12.19 -1.67 3.86
C LEU A 61 -11.13 -0.63 3.43
N TRP A 62 -9.89 -0.77 3.91
CA TRP A 62 -8.79 0.07 3.46
C TRP A 62 -8.47 -0.16 1.98
N SER A 63 -8.43 -1.44 1.58
CA SER A 63 -8.22 -1.83 0.19
C SER A 63 -9.35 -1.28 -0.70
N GLU A 64 -10.60 -1.43 -0.29
CA GLU A 64 -11.77 -0.96 -1.05
C GLU A 64 -11.79 0.55 -1.20
N ALA A 65 -11.27 1.30 -0.24
CA ALA A 65 -11.19 2.76 -0.32
C ALA A 65 -10.21 3.22 -1.40
N VAL A 66 -9.13 2.46 -1.62
CA VAL A 66 -8.06 2.80 -2.56
C VAL A 66 -8.34 2.26 -3.96
N LEU A 67 -8.83 1.05 -4.05
CA LEU A 67 -8.94 0.27 -5.29
C LEU A 67 -9.68 0.96 -6.45
N PRO A 68 -10.80 1.70 -6.22
CA PRO A 68 -11.52 2.37 -7.30
C PRO A 68 -10.71 3.46 -8.02
N HIS A 69 -9.62 3.93 -7.40
CA HIS A 69 -8.77 4.99 -7.95
C HIS A 69 -7.57 4.43 -8.73
N LEU A 70 -7.46 3.11 -8.84
CA LEU A 70 -6.31 2.45 -9.44
C LEU A 70 -6.64 1.91 -10.84
N PRO A 71 -5.61 1.65 -11.68
CA PRO A 71 -5.81 1.02 -12.99
C PRO A 71 -6.49 -0.34 -12.88
N ALA A 72 -6.97 -0.87 -14.02
CA ALA A 72 -7.60 -2.18 -14.07
C ALA A 72 -6.66 -3.28 -13.59
N GLN A 73 -5.38 -3.21 -13.99
CA GLN A 73 -4.32 -4.12 -13.55
C GLN A 73 -3.08 -3.31 -13.21
N PHE A 74 -2.35 -3.73 -12.17
CA PHE A 74 -1.16 -3.03 -11.70
C PHE A 74 -0.24 -3.94 -10.90
N ASN A 75 1.04 -3.57 -10.86
CA ASN A 75 1.99 -4.09 -9.90
C ASN A 75 1.81 -3.32 -8.58
N LEU A 76 2.01 -3.98 -7.46
CA LEU A 76 1.71 -3.41 -6.15
C LEU A 76 2.88 -3.59 -5.20
N LEU A 77 3.34 -2.50 -4.59
CA LEU A 77 4.37 -2.47 -3.57
C LEU A 77 3.77 -1.93 -2.28
N GLY A 78 3.89 -2.69 -1.20
CA GLY A 78 3.46 -2.25 0.12
C GLY A 78 4.59 -2.30 1.13
N TRP A 79 4.74 -1.23 1.91
CA TRP A 79 5.72 -1.14 2.97
C TRP A 79 5.04 -1.10 4.33
N SER A 80 5.46 -1.99 5.25
CA SER A 80 4.95 -2.08 6.62
C SER A 80 3.41 -2.25 6.63
N MET A 81 2.65 -1.33 7.21
CA MET A 81 1.17 -1.38 7.19
C MET A 81 0.63 -1.37 5.75
N GLY A 82 1.25 -0.60 4.87
CA GLY A 82 0.90 -0.61 3.45
C GLY A 82 1.05 -2.00 2.83
N GLY A 83 1.97 -2.81 3.34
CA GLY A 83 2.13 -4.20 2.95
C GLY A 83 0.95 -5.09 3.37
N LEU A 84 0.39 -4.87 4.55
CA LEU A 84 -0.82 -5.58 4.98
C LEU A 84 -2.01 -5.27 4.07
N ILE A 85 -2.19 -3.99 3.75
CA ILE A 85 -3.27 -3.55 2.85
C ILE A 85 -3.04 -4.12 1.45
N ALA A 86 -1.80 -4.08 0.96
CA ALA A 86 -1.44 -4.61 -0.35
C ALA A 86 -1.71 -6.11 -0.44
N LEU A 87 -1.35 -6.88 0.59
CA LEU A 87 -1.61 -8.31 0.64
C LEU A 87 -3.11 -8.59 0.62
N ARG A 88 -3.89 -7.85 1.41
CA ARG A 88 -5.35 -7.98 1.44
C ARG A 88 -5.95 -7.65 0.06
N MET A 89 -5.48 -6.59 -0.55
CA MET A 89 -5.92 -6.19 -1.89
C MET A 89 -5.65 -7.29 -2.93
N ALA A 90 -4.46 -7.87 -2.90
CA ALA A 90 -4.07 -8.93 -3.83
C ALA A 90 -4.90 -10.21 -3.62
N LEU A 91 -5.17 -10.57 -2.37
CA LEU A 91 -5.97 -11.76 -2.04
C LEU A 91 -7.43 -11.60 -2.46
N ASP A 92 -8.00 -10.42 -2.26
CA ASP A 92 -9.41 -10.14 -2.60
C ASP A 92 -9.61 -9.85 -4.09
N ASN A 93 -8.56 -9.40 -4.79
CA ASN A 93 -8.63 -8.95 -6.19
C ASN A 93 -7.50 -9.55 -7.03
N PRO A 94 -7.40 -10.87 -7.15
CA PRO A 94 -6.26 -11.50 -7.81
C PRO A 94 -6.15 -11.17 -9.30
N SER A 95 -7.26 -10.78 -9.94
CA SER A 95 -7.23 -10.37 -11.36
C SER A 95 -6.70 -8.95 -11.57
N ARG A 96 -6.63 -8.14 -10.51
CA ARG A 96 -6.19 -6.75 -10.56
C ARG A 96 -4.69 -6.60 -10.30
N VAL A 97 -4.13 -7.42 -9.41
CA VAL A 97 -2.74 -7.33 -8.96
C VAL A 97 -1.88 -8.31 -9.74
N THR A 98 -1.04 -7.78 -10.63
CA THR A 98 -0.17 -8.59 -11.50
C THR A 98 1.02 -9.15 -10.70
N ARG A 99 1.67 -8.32 -9.89
CA ARG A 99 2.78 -8.69 -9.02
C ARG A 99 2.65 -7.97 -7.70
N LEU A 100 3.01 -8.65 -6.62
CA LEU A 100 2.99 -8.11 -5.27
C LEU A 100 4.40 -8.10 -4.70
N ILE A 101 4.84 -6.94 -4.22
CA ILE A 101 6.12 -6.76 -3.54
C ILE A 101 5.83 -6.24 -2.14
N LEU A 102 6.30 -6.98 -1.13
CA LEU A 102 6.18 -6.59 0.27
C LEU A 102 7.57 -6.26 0.81
N THR A 103 7.70 -5.12 1.45
CA THR A 103 8.94 -4.71 2.09
C THR A 103 8.68 -4.26 3.52
N GLY A 104 9.52 -4.73 4.46
CA GLY A 104 9.35 -4.42 5.87
C GLY A 104 7.96 -4.79 6.39
N SER A 105 7.39 -5.88 5.90
CA SER A 105 6.01 -6.27 6.17
C SER A 105 5.88 -7.77 6.41
N SER A 106 4.72 -8.17 6.92
CA SER A 106 4.40 -9.54 7.30
C SER A 106 2.88 -9.72 7.18
N PRO A 107 2.40 -10.95 6.95
CA PRO A 107 0.95 -11.22 6.98
C PRO A 107 0.30 -10.95 8.34
N CYS A 108 1.08 -11.01 9.43
CA CYS A 108 0.62 -10.70 10.77
C CYS A 108 1.79 -10.11 11.57
N PHE A 109 1.63 -8.88 12.09
CA PHE A 109 2.67 -8.22 12.85
C PHE A 109 2.71 -8.65 14.32
N LEU A 110 1.58 -9.08 14.86
CA LEU A 110 1.52 -9.50 16.26
C LEU A 110 2.10 -10.91 16.44
N GLN A 111 2.85 -11.10 17.54
CA GLN A 111 3.36 -12.40 17.94
C GLN A 111 2.19 -13.33 18.29
N GLN A 112 2.28 -14.57 17.83
CA GLN A 112 1.37 -15.66 18.16
C GLN A 112 2.17 -16.91 18.49
N ASP A 113 1.52 -17.96 19.00
CA ASP A 113 2.22 -19.16 19.54
C ASP A 113 3.26 -19.75 18.62
N ASN A 114 2.98 -19.85 17.32
CA ASN A 114 3.89 -20.38 16.31
C ASN A 114 4.30 -19.32 15.28
N TRP A 115 4.21 -18.04 15.64
CA TRP A 115 4.48 -16.94 14.72
C TRP A 115 5.29 -15.84 15.43
N PRO A 116 6.52 -15.55 14.97
CA PRO A 116 7.30 -14.45 15.54
C PRO A 116 6.71 -13.11 15.14
N GLY A 117 6.74 -12.16 16.05
CA GLY A 117 6.22 -10.85 15.76
C GLY A 117 6.35 -9.89 16.94
N ILE A 118 5.67 -8.76 16.85
CA ILE A 118 5.65 -7.76 17.90
C ILE A 118 4.78 -8.27 19.05
N ARG A 119 5.31 -8.23 20.27
CA ARG A 119 4.54 -8.61 21.44
C ARG A 119 3.41 -7.63 21.70
N ALA A 120 2.25 -8.13 22.12
CA ALA A 120 1.06 -7.30 22.35
C ALA A 120 1.25 -6.29 23.50
N ASP A 121 2.24 -6.53 24.39
CA ASP A 121 2.52 -5.68 25.56
C ASP A 121 3.59 -4.60 25.26
N VAL A 122 3.97 -4.42 24.03
CA VAL A 122 4.98 -3.44 23.60
C VAL A 122 4.33 -2.21 22.99
#